data_831961ffdf2e4219e0d6a738f63ca43e
#
_entry.id   831961ffdf2e4219e0d6a738f63ca43e
#
_cell.length_a   1.000
_cell.length_b   1.000
_cell.length_c   1.000
_cell.angle_alpha   90.00
_cell.angle_beta   90.00
_cell.angle_gamma   90.00
#
_symmetry.space_group_name_H-M   'P 1'
#
loop_
_entity.id
_entity.type
_entity.pdbx_description
1 polymer ?
#
loop_
_entity_poly.entity_id
_entity_poly.type
_entity_poly.pdbx_seq_one_letter_code
_entity_poly.pdbx_strand_id
1 'polypeptide(L)'
;MKRWGLLLLAVAAMCGAELSEKDPATWITYGKNTYGWHYSDLRQINASNVAQLAPKWIFQTEVAGKFEASPLVYDRMMYVTAPSNHAFALDLLTGRPIWHYSKKLPRGVSICCGQVNRGFAAIGQKLFKVNLESTLVALDAKTGAVLWETPIDDIKKGYSATVAPLVVKNLVLVGIAGAEFGVRGFIDAYNADTGQRVWRFWTVAGPDDPGGKTWNGSAWERGGASTWVTGTYDPELNLVYWGTGNPGPDLDGEVRPGDNLYTCSIVALDADTGKLKWYYQNTPHDVHDWDSVAEPVLMDLTVSGRRVKAVVQANRNGFLYALDRTNGKLLYAKPYTKVDWADGIGPDGRPILIKGKEPSDAGTLACPGIGGGHNWQATAYSPLTNLYYFTSTEGCQIYYKTSQEYHEGVQYQASTTGNLPGEPTTGAVIAADANTGNVKWKFEMVSPPTSGLLATAGGLVFAGDREGYFIALDARSGKVLWKFQTGGTVIAPPISYMLDGKQYIAVAAGASMMTFTLPGAVPAPRVSTAEARPARIGSAAKASGGSTHTPIRGDVH
;
A
#
# COMPACT_ATOMS: atom_id res chain seq x y z
N MET A 1 -58.60 28.17 -33.93
CA MET A 1 -57.96 28.15 -32.62
C MET A 1 -57.17 26.84 -32.49
N LYS A 2 -55.85 26.87 -32.73
CA LYS A 2 -54.95 25.69 -32.61
C LYS A 2 -54.25 25.73 -31.25
N ARG A 3 -54.54 24.73 -30.39
CA ARG A 3 -53.85 24.53 -29.12
C ARG A 3 -52.52 23.82 -29.36
N TRP A 4 -51.44 24.48 -29.03
CA TRP A 4 -50.09 23.87 -28.99
C TRP A 4 -49.88 23.34 -27.57
N GLY A 5 -49.74 22.01 -27.44
CA GLY A 5 -49.32 21.38 -26.19
C GLY A 5 -47.80 21.45 -26.06
N LEU A 6 -47.27 22.12 -25.05
CA LEU A 6 -45.89 22.04 -24.64
C LEU A 6 -45.65 20.70 -23.94
N LEU A 7 -44.84 19.82 -24.55
CA LEU A 7 -44.24 18.67 -23.88
C LEU A 7 -43.02 19.16 -23.07
N LEU A 8 -43.16 19.22 -21.76
CA LEU A 8 -42.02 19.38 -20.83
C LEU A 8 -41.33 18.02 -20.71
N LEU A 9 -40.16 17.86 -21.36
CA LEU A 9 -39.22 16.77 -21.06
C LEU A 9 -38.57 17.04 -19.70
N ALA A 10 -39.00 16.32 -18.67
CA ALA A 10 -38.29 16.24 -17.41
C ALA A 10 -37.01 15.43 -17.62
N VAL A 11 -35.86 16.10 -17.75
CA VAL A 11 -34.54 15.47 -17.62
C VAL A 11 -34.36 15.14 -16.14
N ALA A 12 -34.62 13.89 -15.76
CA ALA A 12 -34.21 13.38 -14.46
C ALA A 12 -32.67 13.34 -14.44
N ALA A 13 -32.06 14.33 -13.83
CA ALA A 13 -30.67 14.25 -13.43
C ALA A 13 -30.56 13.07 -12.45
N MET A 14 -30.05 11.94 -12.92
CA MET A 14 -29.56 10.87 -12.04
C MET A 14 -28.35 11.46 -11.30
N CYS A 15 -28.58 12.12 -10.15
CA CYS A 15 -27.56 12.38 -9.17
C CYS A 15 -27.07 11.01 -8.69
N GLY A 16 -25.91 10.56 -9.17
CA GLY A 16 -25.21 9.44 -8.56
C GLY A 16 -25.02 9.74 -7.07
N ALA A 17 -25.28 8.77 -6.20
CA ALA A 17 -25.08 8.94 -4.77
C ALA A 17 -23.62 9.40 -4.53
N GLU A 18 -23.45 10.43 -3.71
CA GLU A 18 -22.13 10.90 -3.32
C GLU A 18 -21.40 9.78 -2.55
N LEU A 19 -20.17 9.45 -2.97
CA LEU A 19 -19.37 8.41 -2.31
C LEU A 19 -19.05 8.88 -0.88
N SER A 20 -19.32 8.03 0.12
CA SER A 20 -19.11 8.34 1.52
C SER A 20 -18.29 7.27 2.23
N GLU A 21 -17.19 7.68 2.85
CA GLU A 21 -16.37 6.81 3.71
C GLU A 21 -17.13 6.27 4.93
N LYS A 22 -18.22 6.96 5.32
CA LYS A 22 -19.08 6.57 6.45
C LYS A 22 -20.05 5.45 6.10
N ASP A 23 -20.26 5.17 4.81
CA ASP A 23 -21.09 4.04 4.39
C ASP A 23 -20.38 2.72 4.71
N PRO A 24 -20.85 1.91 5.66
CA PRO A 24 -20.19 0.65 6.02
C PRO A 24 -20.25 -0.39 4.88
N ALA A 25 -21.17 -0.23 3.91
CA ALA A 25 -21.34 -1.14 2.80
C ALA A 25 -20.24 -1.01 1.72
N THR A 26 -19.53 0.11 1.67
CA THR A 26 -18.55 0.43 0.64
C THR A 26 -17.12 0.38 1.16
N TRP A 27 -16.15 0.44 0.23
CA TRP A 27 -14.72 0.64 0.52
C TRP A 27 -14.15 1.53 -0.57
N ILE A 28 -14.07 2.84 -0.33
CA ILE A 28 -13.84 3.85 -1.37
C ILE A 28 -12.48 4.54 -1.31
N THR A 29 -11.65 4.22 -0.32
CA THR A 29 -10.27 4.69 -0.20
C THR A 29 -9.36 3.53 0.20
N TYR A 30 -8.05 3.69 0.05
CA TYR A 30 -7.05 2.68 0.41
C TYR A 30 -7.26 2.13 1.83
N GLY A 31 -7.36 3.01 2.83
CA GLY A 31 -7.49 2.68 4.26
C GLY A 31 -8.94 2.58 4.78
N LYS A 32 -9.97 2.45 3.93
CA LYS A 32 -11.41 2.55 4.25
C LYS A 32 -11.88 3.98 4.54
N ASN A 33 -11.06 4.78 5.20
CA ASN A 33 -11.28 6.20 5.46
C ASN A 33 -9.97 6.97 5.31
N THR A 34 -10.06 8.29 5.25
CA THR A 34 -8.90 9.17 5.10
C THR A 34 -7.95 9.16 6.30
N TYR A 35 -8.37 8.55 7.43
CA TYR A 35 -7.52 8.36 8.62
C TYR A 35 -6.64 7.10 8.57
N GLY A 36 -6.80 6.23 7.55
CA GLY A 36 -5.98 5.03 7.38
C GLY A 36 -6.30 3.90 8.36
N TRP A 37 -7.57 3.75 8.79
CA TRP A 37 -7.90 2.80 9.86
C TRP A 37 -7.93 1.35 9.43
N HIS A 38 -8.11 1.03 8.15
CA HIS A 38 -8.33 -0.34 7.67
C HIS A 38 -9.31 -1.11 8.58
N TYR A 39 -10.40 -0.43 8.94
CA TYR A 39 -11.41 -0.90 9.87
C TYR A 39 -12.80 -0.86 9.26
N SER A 40 -13.57 -1.94 9.48
CA SER A 40 -14.96 -2.04 9.05
C SER A 40 -15.92 -2.07 10.24
N ASP A 41 -16.95 -1.22 10.20
CA ASP A 41 -18.03 -1.21 11.20
C ASP A 41 -18.99 -2.41 11.06
N LEU A 42 -18.82 -3.25 10.05
CA LEU A 42 -19.63 -4.44 9.82
C LEU A 42 -19.34 -5.52 10.87
N ARG A 43 -20.40 -6.21 11.35
CA ARG A 43 -20.33 -7.17 12.45
C ARG A 43 -21.10 -8.47 12.22
N GLN A 44 -21.65 -8.71 11.02
CA GLN A 44 -22.31 -9.99 10.71
C GLN A 44 -21.32 -11.15 10.81
N ILE A 45 -20.10 -10.95 10.25
CA ILE A 45 -18.98 -11.88 10.43
C ILE A 45 -18.28 -11.46 11.72
N ASN A 46 -18.24 -12.36 12.70
CA ASN A 46 -17.75 -12.08 14.04
C ASN A 46 -17.07 -13.30 14.69
N ALA A 47 -16.50 -13.12 15.86
CA ALA A 47 -15.74 -14.17 16.56
C ALA A 47 -16.54 -15.47 16.81
N SER A 48 -17.88 -15.42 16.90
CA SER A 48 -18.70 -16.61 17.16
C SER A 48 -19.04 -17.44 15.91
N ASN A 49 -18.93 -16.84 14.70
CA ASN A 49 -19.35 -17.48 13.45
C ASN A 49 -18.29 -17.53 12.35
N VAL A 50 -17.16 -16.85 12.53
CA VAL A 50 -16.09 -16.79 11.51
C VAL A 50 -15.55 -18.16 11.11
N ALA A 51 -15.65 -19.16 11.99
CA ALA A 51 -15.28 -20.56 11.68
C ALA A 51 -16.08 -21.14 10.49
N GLN A 52 -17.22 -20.55 10.15
CA GLN A 52 -18.07 -20.94 9.01
C GLN A 52 -17.77 -20.15 7.74
N LEU A 53 -16.81 -19.22 7.76
CA LEU A 53 -16.49 -18.36 6.61
C LEU A 53 -16.00 -19.23 5.44
N ALA A 54 -16.60 -19.03 4.27
CA ALA A 54 -16.31 -19.83 3.08
C ALA A 54 -16.13 -18.95 1.82
N PRO A 55 -15.34 -19.40 0.83
CA PRO A 55 -15.20 -18.70 -0.44
C PRO A 55 -16.55 -18.55 -1.14
N LYS A 56 -16.82 -17.36 -1.69
CA LYS A 56 -17.99 -17.07 -2.51
C LYS A 56 -17.68 -17.14 -3.99
N TRP A 57 -16.59 -16.47 -4.39
CA TRP A 57 -16.05 -16.53 -5.74
C TRP A 57 -14.54 -16.22 -5.73
N ILE A 58 -13.88 -16.69 -6.78
CA ILE A 58 -12.45 -16.49 -7.02
C ILE A 58 -12.31 -16.00 -8.47
N PHE A 59 -11.65 -14.87 -8.67
CA PHE A 59 -11.28 -14.33 -9.97
C PHE A 59 -9.78 -14.46 -10.17
N GLN A 60 -9.36 -15.13 -11.25
CA GLN A 60 -7.97 -15.27 -11.65
C GLN A 60 -7.60 -14.14 -12.60
N THR A 61 -6.61 -13.31 -12.25
CA THR A 61 -6.19 -12.18 -13.09
C THR A 61 -5.36 -12.60 -14.29
N GLU A 62 -4.75 -13.81 -14.26
CA GLU A 62 -3.75 -14.29 -15.23
C GLU A 62 -2.51 -13.39 -15.34
N VAL A 63 -2.31 -12.50 -14.38
CA VAL A 63 -1.17 -11.57 -14.31
C VAL A 63 -0.20 -12.05 -13.25
N ALA A 64 1.01 -12.40 -13.67
CA ALA A 64 2.08 -12.78 -12.74
C ALA A 64 2.62 -11.58 -11.97
N GLY A 65 3.02 -11.79 -10.72
CA GLY A 65 3.65 -10.79 -9.87
C GLY A 65 3.05 -10.70 -8.46
N LYS A 66 3.54 -9.73 -7.67
CA LYS A 66 3.06 -9.47 -6.33
C LYS A 66 1.76 -8.66 -6.38
N PHE A 67 0.68 -9.20 -5.87
CA PHE A 67 -0.63 -8.58 -5.87
C PHE A 67 -0.85 -7.85 -4.53
N GLU A 68 -0.49 -6.57 -4.45
CA GLU A 68 -0.49 -5.75 -3.22
C GLU A 68 -1.72 -4.85 -3.06
N ALA A 69 -2.66 -4.87 -4.00
CA ALA A 69 -3.73 -3.89 -4.06
C ALA A 69 -4.80 -4.05 -2.98
N SER A 70 -5.19 -2.93 -2.37
CA SER A 70 -6.48 -2.79 -1.68
C SER A 70 -7.56 -2.49 -2.70
N PRO A 71 -8.59 -3.34 -2.88
CA PRO A 71 -9.67 -3.07 -3.81
C PRO A 71 -10.56 -1.91 -3.33
N LEU A 72 -11.19 -1.19 -4.27
CA LEU A 72 -12.33 -0.32 -3.95
C LEU A 72 -13.65 -1.04 -4.23
N VAL A 73 -14.68 -0.76 -3.43
CA VAL A 73 -16.01 -1.34 -3.58
C VAL A 73 -17.08 -0.25 -3.44
N TYR A 74 -17.82 0.00 -4.54
CA TYR A 74 -19.01 0.85 -4.59
C TYR A 74 -19.82 0.56 -5.87
N ASP A 75 -21.06 1.00 -5.95
CA ASP A 75 -21.95 0.84 -7.12
C ASP A 75 -22.04 -0.63 -7.62
N ARG A 76 -22.01 -1.61 -6.70
CA ARG A 76 -22.03 -3.07 -6.97
C ARG A 76 -20.83 -3.57 -7.78
N MET A 77 -19.74 -2.81 -7.79
CA MET A 77 -18.50 -3.12 -8.49
C MET A 77 -17.34 -3.22 -7.49
N MET A 78 -16.39 -4.10 -7.81
CA MET A 78 -15.08 -4.12 -7.18
C MET A 78 -14.04 -3.68 -8.19
N TYR A 79 -13.28 -2.64 -7.84
CA TYR A 79 -12.20 -2.11 -8.67
C TYR A 79 -10.87 -2.53 -8.06
N VAL A 80 -10.04 -3.21 -8.83
CA VAL A 80 -8.79 -3.75 -8.35
C VAL A 80 -7.66 -3.51 -9.35
N THR A 81 -6.51 -3.01 -8.86
CA THR A 81 -5.29 -2.95 -9.64
C THR A 81 -4.50 -4.24 -9.45
N ALA A 82 -3.78 -4.66 -10.47
CA ALA A 82 -2.92 -5.84 -10.46
C ALA A 82 -1.50 -5.45 -10.91
N PRO A 83 -0.51 -6.35 -10.78
CA PRO A 83 0.85 -6.09 -11.25
C PRO A 83 0.92 -5.64 -12.71
N SER A 84 2.06 -5.07 -13.12
CA SER A 84 2.37 -4.75 -14.52
C SER A 84 1.35 -3.82 -15.20
N ASN A 85 0.84 -2.83 -14.47
CA ASN A 85 -0.15 -1.83 -14.93
C ASN A 85 -1.54 -2.39 -15.30
N HIS A 86 -1.87 -3.60 -14.89
CA HIS A 86 -3.22 -4.13 -15.08
C HIS A 86 -4.20 -3.59 -14.04
N ALA A 87 -5.48 -3.49 -14.42
CA ALA A 87 -6.58 -3.18 -13.53
C ALA A 87 -7.90 -3.74 -14.05
N PHE A 88 -8.81 -4.04 -13.14
CA PHE A 88 -10.08 -4.69 -13.46
C PHE A 88 -11.22 -4.04 -12.70
N ALA A 89 -12.42 -4.05 -13.31
CA ALA A 89 -13.68 -3.95 -12.57
C ALA A 89 -14.37 -5.30 -12.59
N LEU A 90 -14.81 -5.73 -11.43
CA LEU A 90 -15.48 -7.02 -11.23
C LEU A 90 -16.90 -6.78 -10.75
N ASP A 91 -17.85 -7.57 -11.25
CA ASP A 91 -19.20 -7.66 -10.67
C ASP A 91 -19.11 -8.20 -9.24
N LEU A 92 -19.65 -7.46 -8.29
CA LEU A 92 -19.46 -7.73 -6.87
C LEU A 92 -20.10 -9.04 -6.39
N LEU A 93 -21.16 -9.50 -7.05
CA LEU A 93 -21.88 -10.72 -6.69
C LEU A 93 -21.19 -11.98 -7.22
N THR A 94 -20.64 -11.92 -8.44
CA THR A 94 -20.16 -13.07 -9.19
C THR A 94 -18.66 -13.13 -9.39
N GLY A 95 -17.95 -12.02 -9.20
CA GLY A 95 -16.53 -11.89 -9.51
C GLY A 95 -16.23 -11.84 -11.02
N ARG A 96 -17.26 -11.77 -11.89
CA ARG A 96 -17.06 -11.71 -13.33
C ARG A 96 -16.44 -10.36 -13.74
N PRO A 97 -15.39 -10.34 -14.59
CA PRO A 97 -14.80 -9.11 -15.07
C PRO A 97 -15.80 -8.36 -15.98
N ILE A 98 -15.90 -7.04 -15.75
CA ILE A 98 -16.73 -6.11 -16.54
C ILE A 98 -15.85 -5.39 -17.54
N TRP A 99 -14.68 -4.91 -17.09
CA TRP A 99 -13.66 -4.34 -17.96
C TRP A 99 -12.26 -4.65 -17.44
N HIS A 100 -11.28 -4.55 -18.33
CA HIS A 100 -9.86 -4.75 -18.07
C HIS A 100 -9.06 -3.62 -18.71
N TYR A 101 -8.29 -2.91 -17.90
CA TYR A 101 -7.29 -1.93 -18.34
C TYR A 101 -5.90 -2.55 -18.26
N SER A 102 -5.05 -2.28 -19.27
CA SER A 102 -3.63 -2.61 -19.22
C SER A 102 -2.81 -1.62 -20.03
N LYS A 103 -1.59 -1.36 -19.60
CA LYS A 103 -0.62 -0.52 -20.30
C LYS A 103 0.76 -1.17 -20.26
N LYS A 104 1.37 -1.35 -21.44
CA LYS A 104 2.70 -1.95 -21.56
C LYS A 104 3.76 -1.02 -20.99
N LEU A 105 4.67 -1.57 -20.20
CA LEU A 105 5.86 -0.85 -19.76
C LEU A 105 6.82 -0.59 -20.95
N PRO A 106 7.51 0.55 -20.97
CA PRO A 106 8.59 0.79 -21.89
C PRO A 106 9.69 -0.30 -21.76
N ARG A 107 10.34 -0.63 -22.86
CA ARG A 107 11.47 -1.59 -22.83
C ARG A 107 12.70 -0.98 -22.16
N GLY A 108 13.48 -1.81 -21.46
CA GLY A 108 14.76 -1.41 -20.89
C GLY A 108 14.66 -0.53 -19.64
N VAL A 109 13.48 -0.46 -18.99
CA VAL A 109 13.32 0.21 -17.69
C VAL A 109 13.47 -0.78 -16.55
N SER A 110 14.11 -0.35 -15.48
CA SER A 110 14.20 -1.07 -14.22
C SER A 110 13.29 -0.42 -13.18
N ILE A 111 12.62 -1.26 -12.38
CA ILE A 111 11.75 -0.83 -11.29
C ILE A 111 12.16 -1.61 -10.05
N CYS A 112 12.41 -0.91 -8.94
CA CYS A 112 12.73 -1.59 -7.69
C CYS A 112 11.54 -2.43 -7.19
N CYS A 113 11.86 -3.52 -6.52
CA CYS A 113 11.00 -4.23 -5.57
C CYS A 113 9.79 -4.94 -6.19
N GLY A 114 9.65 -4.89 -7.52
CA GLY A 114 8.62 -5.56 -8.29
C GLY A 114 7.62 -4.62 -8.97
N GLN A 115 6.93 -5.18 -9.95
CA GLN A 115 5.93 -4.44 -10.74
C GLN A 115 4.58 -4.39 -10.01
N VAL A 116 4.54 -3.78 -8.83
CA VAL A 116 3.38 -3.75 -7.94
C VAL A 116 2.53 -2.49 -8.12
N ASN A 117 1.27 -2.56 -7.69
CA ASN A 117 0.39 -1.41 -7.55
C ASN A 117 -0.51 -1.60 -6.33
N ARG A 118 -0.73 -0.54 -5.53
CA ARG A 118 -1.43 -0.65 -4.24
C ARG A 118 -2.91 -0.33 -4.29
N GLY A 119 -3.44 0.17 -5.42
CA GLY A 119 -4.87 0.36 -5.57
C GLY A 119 -5.27 1.63 -6.31
N PHE A 120 -6.56 1.84 -6.33
CA PHE A 120 -7.22 3.03 -6.85
C PHE A 120 -7.56 4.04 -5.76
N ALA A 121 -7.78 5.29 -6.17
CA ALA A 121 -8.63 6.26 -5.47
C ALA A 121 -9.83 6.60 -6.36
N ALA A 122 -10.92 7.14 -5.77
CA ALA A 122 -12.15 7.44 -6.50
C ALA A 122 -12.75 8.80 -6.14
N ILE A 123 -13.30 9.49 -7.14
CA ILE A 123 -14.22 10.63 -6.97
C ILE A 123 -15.40 10.41 -7.92
N GLY A 124 -16.59 10.17 -7.39
CA GLY A 124 -17.77 9.89 -8.20
C GLY A 124 -17.52 8.70 -9.15
N GLN A 125 -17.62 8.95 -10.46
CA GLN A 125 -17.40 7.94 -11.49
C GLN A 125 -15.97 7.96 -12.08
N LYS A 126 -15.02 8.62 -11.43
CA LYS A 126 -13.59 8.63 -11.83
C LYS A 126 -12.77 7.78 -10.90
N LEU A 127 -11.96 6.90 -11.47
CA LEU A 127 -10.94 6.11 -10.79
C LEU A 127 -9.56 6.66 -11.12
N PHE A 128 -8.72 6.81 -10.12
CA PHE A 128 -7.34 7.27 -10.29
C PHE A 128 -6.37 6.17 -9.87
N LYS A 129 -5.38 5.90 -10.71
CA LYS A 129 -4.27 5.01 -10.39
C LYS A 129 -2.98 5.56 -10.96
N VAL A 130 -1.87 5.17 -10.37
CA VAL A 130 -0.57 5.38 -10.99
C VAL A 130 -0.18 4.18 -11.86
N ASN A 131 0.60 4.43 -12.91
CA ASN A 131 1.29 3.39 -13.65
C ASN A 131 2.77 3.38 -13.26
N LEU A 132 3.39 2.22 -13.42
CA LEU A 132 4.77 1.98 -13.02
C LEU A 132 5.78 2.90 -13.72
N GLU A 133 5.49 3.31 -14.94
CA GLU A 133 6.30 4.27 -15.70
C GLU A 133 6.10 5.73 -15.24
N SER A 134 5.68 5.93 -13.99
CA SER A 134 5.51 7.25 -13.39
C SER A 134 4.49 8.14 -14.12
N THR A 135 3.30 7.59 -14.40
CA THR A 135 2.16 8.34 -14.93
C THR A 135 0.95 8.19 -14.02
N LEU A 136 0.17 9.26 -13.86
CA LEU A 136 -1.14 9.25 -13.21
C LEU A 136 -2.22 9.16 -14.28
N VAL A 137 -3.17 8.21 -14.13
CA VAL A 137 -4.27 8.03 -15.08
C VAL A 137 -5.61 8.10 -14.36
N ALA A 138 -6.58 8.80 -14.97
CA ALA A 138 -7.97 8.76 -14.60
C ALA A 138 -8.75 7.87 -15.57
N LEU A 139 -9.54 6.95 -15.02
CA LEU A 139 -10.40 6.05 -15.77
C LEU A 139 -11.87 6.33 -15.44
N ASP A 140 -12.74 6.14 -16.43
CA ASP A 140 -14.19 6.05 -16.19
C ASP A 140 -14.49 4.73 -15.45
N ALA A 141 -15.15 4.82 -14.31
CA ALA A 141 -15.41 3.65 -13.45
C ALA A 141 -16.30 2.60 -14.11
N LYS A 142 -17.23 2.99 -14.98
CA LYS A 142 -18.17 2.05 -15.64
C LYS A 142 -17.54 1.29 -16.79
N THR A 143 -16.65 1.94 -17.53
CA THR A 143 -16.15 1.44 -18.82
C THR A 143 -14.65 1.09 -18.80
N GLY A 144 -13.89 1.61 -17.84
CA GLY A 144 -12.42 1.50 -17.82
C GLY A 144 -11.73 2.39 -18.87
N ALA A 145 -12.46 3.24 -19.57
CA ALA A 145 -11.89 4.15 -20.57
C ALA A 145 -11.00 5.21 -19.91
N VAL A 146 -9.88 5.52 -20.54
CA VAL A 146 -8.99 6.60 -20.08
C VAL A 146 -9.66 7.94 -20.32
N LEU A 147 -9.85 8.72 -19.24
CA LEU A 147 -10.36 10.09 -19.30
C LEU A 147 -9.23 11.08 -19.54
N TRP A 148 -8.13 10.91 -18.82
CA TRP A 148 -6.89 11.66 -19.00
C TRP A 148 -5.71 10.87 -18.42
N GLU A 149 -4.50 11.20 -18.87
CA GLU A 149 -3.25 10.66 -18.36
C GLU A 149 -2.22 11.78 -18.27
N THR A 150 -1.47 11.85 -17.18
CA THR A 150 -0.46 12.88 -16.91
C THR A 150 0.86 12.24 -16.49
N PRO A 151 2.00 12.54 -17.13
CA PRO A 151 3.31 12.15 -16.63
C PRO A 151 3.57 12.79 -15.26
N ILE A 152 4.07 11.99 -14.30
CA ILE A 152 4.52 12.46 -12.98
C ILE A 152 5.98 12.88 -13.09
N ASP A 153 6.84 11.96 -13.58
CA ASP A 153 8.26 12.23 -13.85
C ASP A 153 8.84 11.19 -14.84
N ASP A 154 10.15 11.25 -15.14
CA ASP A 154 10.80 10.44 -16.16
C ASP A 154 11.31 9.10 -15.59
N ILE A 155 10.71 8.00 -16.05
CA ILE A 155 11.14 6.63 -15.68
C ILE A 155 12.59 6.34 -16.05
N LYS A 156 13.14 6.96 -17.09
CA LYS A 156 14.54 6.75 -17.51
C LYS A 156 15.54 7.27 -16.48
N LYS A 157 15.11 8.22 -15.65
CA LYS A 157 15.89 8.72 -14.50
C LYS A 157 15.77 7.84 -13.26
N GLY A 158 14.93 6.79 -13.31
CA GLY A 158 14.68 5.90 -12.18
C GLY A 158 13.39 6.18 -11.43
N TYR A 159 12.60 7.21 -11.80
CA TYR A 159 11.29 7.47 -11.18
C TYR A 159 10.28 6.40 -11.56
N SER A 160 9.57 5.88 -10.59
CA SER A 160 8.44 4.97 -10.78
C SER A 160 7.32 5.29 -9.79
N ALA A 161 6.14 4.69 -9.96
CA ALA A 161 5.03 4.91 -9.06
C ALA A 161 4.27 3.61 -8.78
N THR A 162 4.08 3.31 -7.49
CA THR A 162 3.41 2.07 -7.00
C THR A 162 2.31 2.36 -5.98
N VAL A 163 2.17 3.62 -5.57
CA VAL A 163 1.25 4.08 -4.54
C VAL A 163 -0.22 3.96 -4.97
N ALA A 164 -1.13 3.70 -4.03
CA ALA A 164 -2.54 4.03 -4.23
C ALA A 164 -2.70 5.55 -4.04
N PRO A 165 -3.27 6.30 -5.01
CA PRO A 165 -3.46 7.73 -4.84
C PRO A 165 -4.36 8.05 -3.62
N LEU A 166 -4.16 9.22 -3.00
CA LEU A 166 -5.04 9.73 -1.96
C LEU A 166 -5.90 10.87 -2.53
N VAL A 167 -7.22 10.74 -2.42
CA VAL A 167 -8.13 11.82 -2.80
C VAL A 167 -8.34 12.75 -1.61
N VAL A 168 -8.17 14.06 -1.84
CA VAL A 168 -8.43 15.12 -0.87
C VAL A 168 -9.21 16.24 -1.57
N LYS A 169 -10.47 16.41 -1.25
CA LYS A 169 -11.38 17.35 -1.95
C LYS A 169 -11.38 17.03 -3.46
N ASN A 170 -11.04 17.98 -4.33
CA ASN A 170 -10.88 17.78 -5.78
C ASN A 170 -9.41 17.59 -6.20
N LEU A 171 -8.56 17.13 -5.28
CA LEU A 171 -7.15 16.84 -5.55
C LEU A 171 -6.88 15.34 -5.47
N VAL A 172 -6.00 14.86 -6.34
CA VAL A 172 -5.44 13.51 -6.34
C VAL A 172 -3.97 13.61 -5.96
N LEU A 173 -3.62 13.14 -4.78
CA LEU A 173 -2.27 13.18 -4.26
C LEU A 173 -1.56 11.87 -4.61
N VAL A 174 -0.32 11.97 -5.06
CA VAL A 174 0.51 10.82 -5.40
C VAL A 174 1.92 10.99 -4.87
N GLY A 175 2.51 9.89 -4.44
CA GLY A 175 3.92 9.77 -4.15
C GLY A 175 4.67 9.02 -5.24
N ILE A 176 6.00 8.93 -5.13
CA ILE A 176 6.86 8.23 -6.08
C ILE A 176 7.73 7.17 -5.40
N ALA A 177 8.20 6.23 -6.18
CA ALA A 177 9.23 5.27 -5.87
C ALA A 177 10.49 5.56 -6.71
N GLY A 178 11.61 4.91 -6.38
CA GLY A 178 12.85 5.02 -7.13
C GLY A 178 14.02 5.60 -6.32
N ALA A 179 13.92 5.68 -4.99
CA ALA A 179 15.04 6.11 -4.13
C ALA A 179 16.32 5.35 -4.46
N GLU A 180 16.20 4.05 -4.71
CA GLU A 180 17.28 3.12 -5.05
C GLU A 180 17.99 3.44 -6.39
N PHE A 181 17.45 4.39 -7.17
CA PHE A 181 18.06 4.90 -8.40
C PHE A 181 18.62 6.32 -8.23
N GLY A 182 18.69 6.80 -6.99
CA GLY A 182 19.19 8.14 -6.69
C GLY A 182 18.31 9.26 -7.25
N VAL A 183 16.98 9.11 -7.16
CA VAL A 183 16.03 10.19 -7.51
C VAL A 183 15.82 11.11 -6.33
N ARG A 184 15.35 12.33 -6.58
CA ARG A 184 14.89 13.27 -5.56
C ARG A 184 13.41 13.05 -5.30
N GLY A 185 13.03 12.62 -4.09
CA GLY A 185 11.65 12.31 -3.71
C GLY A 185 10.74 13.53 -3.64
N PHE A 186 9.44 13.28 -3.85
CA PHE A 186 8.41 14.33 -3.75
C PHE A 186 7.00 13.73 -3.51
N ILE A 187 6.08 14.61 -3.18
CA ILE A 187 4.63 14.39 -3.18
C ILE A 187 4.01 15.42 -4.10
N ASP A 188 3.15 14.99 -5.02
CA ASP A 188 2.42 15.83 -5.95
C ASP A 188 0.92 15.80 -5.66
N ALA A 189 0.23 16.91 -5.90
CA ALA A 189 -1.22 16.99 -6.00
C ALA A 189 -1.64 17.43 -7.40
N TYR A 190 -2.64 16.73 -7.93
CA TYR A 190 -3.21 16.95 -9.25
C TYR A 190 -4.68 17.31 -9.15
N ASN A 191 -5.17 18.20 -10.00
CA ASN A 191 -6.58 18.47 -10.14
C ASN A 191 -7.28 17.23 -10.71
N ALA A 192 -8.31 16.72 -10.04
CA ALA A 192 -9.00 15.49 -10.40
C ALA A 192 -9.77 15.56 -11.73
N ASP A 193 -10.14 16.77 -12.19
CA ASP A 193 -10.85 16.94 -13.44
C ASP A 193 -9.93 17.04 -14.65
N THR A 194 -8.78 17.72 -14.48
CA THR A 194 -7.90 18.07 -15.59
C THR A 194 -6.59 17.29 -15.65
N GLY A 195 -6.20 16.63 -14.56
CA GLY A 195 -4.89 15.99 -14.44
C GLY A 195 -3.71 16.98 -14.34
N GLN A 196 -3.98 18.28 -14.23
CA GLN A 196 -2.92 19.27 -14.06
C GLN A 196 -2.36 19.25 -12.64
N ARG A 197 -1.01 19.31 -12.52
CA ARG A 197 -0.37 19.41 -11.20
C ARG A 197 -0.66 20.77 -10.58
N VAL A 198 -1.14 20.74 -9.32
CA VAL A 198 -1.47 21.93 -8.53
C VAL A 198 -0.28 22.36 -7.68
N TRP A 199 0.35 21.40 -7.00
CA TRP A 199 1.54 21.65 -6.20
C TRP A 199 2.45 20.42 -6.15
N ARG A 200 3.75 20.66 -5.85
CA ARG A 200 4.76 19.64 -5.52
C ARG A 200 5.44 20.01 -4.21
N PHE A 201 5.59 19.06 -3.31
CA PHE A 201 6.46 19.15 -2.14
C PHE A 201 7.65 18.20 -2.31
N TRP A 202 8.86 18.77 -2.31
CA TRP A 202 10.08 17.97 -2.36
C TRP A 202 10.38 17.38 -0.97
N THR A 203 10.49 16.05 -0.86
CA THR A 203 10.82 15.34 0.38
C THR A 203 12.33 15.32 0.67
N VAL A 204 13.13 15.78 -0.27
CA VAL A 204 14.54 16.09 -0.07
C VAL A 204 14.71 17.60 -0.15
N ALA A 205 15.16 18.23 0.93
CA ALA A 205 15.36 19.67 0.97
C ALA A 205 16.50 20.10 0.04
N GLY A 206 16.23 21.05 -0.87
CA GLY A 206 17.27 21.71 -1.68
C GLY A 206 18.02 22.77 -0.90
N PRO A 207 19.07 23.39 -1.46
CA PRO A 207 19.94 24.32 -0.75
C PRO A 207 19.22 25.53 -0.13
N ASP A 208 18.17 26.02 -0.81
CA ASP A 208 17.41 27.20 -0.38
C ASP A 208 16.18 26.83 0.47
N ASP A 209 15.87 25.52 0.61
CA ASP A 209 14.73 25.05 1.40
C ASP A 209 15.07 25.02 2.90
N PRO A 210 14.07 25.16 3.80
CA PRO A 210 14.24 24.81 5.19
C PRO A 210 14.71 23.35 5.30
N GLY A 211 15.84 23.12 5.95
CA GLY A 211 16.48 21.78 6.01
C GLY A 211 17.58 21.55 4.98
N GLY A 212 17.78 22.42 3.98
CA GLY A 212 18.83 22.27 2.98
C GLY A 212 20.25 22.16 3.56
N LYS A 213 20.52 22.83 4.69
CA LYS A 213 21.80 22.74 5.41
C LYS A 213 22.12 21.35 6.00
N THR A 214 21.16 20.43 5.99
CA THR A 214 21.34 19.03 6.43
C THR A 214 21.87 18.12 5.32
N TRP A 215 22.11 18.68 4.16
CA TRP A 215 22.71 18.02 3.01
C TRP A 215 24.07 18.65 2.68
N ASN A 216 25.03 17.83 2.29
CA ASN A 216 26.36 18.30 1.88
C ASN A 216 26.46 18.38 0.36
N GLY A 217 26.97 19.49 -0.15
CA GLY A 217 27.20 19.70 -1.58
C GLY A 217 25.96 19.47 -2.44
N SER A 218 26.08 18.62 -3.45
CA SER A 218 24.98 18.22 -4.37
C SER A 218 24.29 16.91 -3.98
N ALA A 219 24.56 16.32 -2.81
CA ALA A 219 23.99 15.04 -2.41
C ALA A 219 22.44 15.04 -2.39
N TRP A 220 21.83 16.21 -2.14
CA TRP A 220 20.38 16.41 -2.17
C TRP A 220 19.74 16.10 -3.55
N GLU A 221 20.47 16.24 -4.65
CA GLU A 221 19.95 15.96 -6.00
C GLU A 221 19.58 14.48 -6.18
N ARG A 222 20.20 13.60 -5.39
CA ARG A 222 20.07 12.15 -5.43
C ARG A 222 19.61 11.58 -4.09
N GLY A 223 18.97 12.44 -3.31
CA GLY A 223 18.73 12.23 -1.88
C GLY A 223 17.68 11.19 -1.51
N GLY A 224 17.07 10.47 -2.45
CA GLY A 224 16.08 9.43 -2.13
C GLY A 224 14.78 10.01 -1.61
N ALA A 225 14.40 9.66 -0.39
CA ALA A 225 13.16 10.10 0.30
C ALA A 225 11.88 9.82 -0.50
N SER A 226 11.79 8.67 -1.11
CA SER A 226 10.61 8.23 -1.87
C SER A 226 9.35 8.15 -0.99
N THR A 227 8.17 8.18 -1.61
CA THR A 227 6.86 8.35 -0.96
C THR A 227 5.86 7.30 -1.47
N TRP A 228 6.33 6.07 -1.56
CA TRP A 228 5.71 4.97 -2.30
C TRP A 228 4.55 4.24 -1.57
N VAL A 229 4.22 4.64 -0.33
CA VAL A 229 3.02 4.20 0.40
C VAL A 229 2.07 5.39 0.57
N THR A 230 0.77 5.12 0.59
CA THR A 230 -0.29 6.12 0.68
C THR A 230 -0.26 6.86 2.02
N GLY A 231 -0.45 8.17 1.99
CA GLY A 231 -0.60 9.01 3.17
C GLY A 231 -2.05 9.05 3.67
N THR A 232 -2.29 9.88 4.69
CA THR A 232 -3.61 10.08 5.32
C THR A 232 -3.99 11.56 5.34
N TYR A 233 -5.27 11.86 5.55
CA TYR A 233 -5.79 13.23 5.55
C TYR A 233 -6.71 13.49 6.73
N ASP A 234 -6.47 14.59 7.44
CA ASP A 234 -7.36 15.12 8.47
C ASP A 234 -8.18 16.29 7.91
N PRO A 235 -9.49 16.11 7.62
CA PRO A 235 -10.32 17.18 7.07
C PRO A 235 -10.56 18.32 8.07
N GLU A 236 -10.45 18.08 9.37
CA GLU A 236 -10.64 19.10 10.40
C GLU A 236 -9.46 20.07 10.49
N LEU A 237 -8.23 19.53 10.36
CA LEU A 237 -7.01 20.32 10.35
C LEU A 237 -6.59 20.77 8.95
N ASN A 238 -7.19 20.21 7.91
CA ASN A 238 -6.81 20.36 6.51
C ASN A 238 -5.33 19.98 6.27
N LEU A 239 -4.86 18.92 6.92
CA LEU A 239 -3.49 18.44 6.83
C LEU A 239 -3.43 17.04 6.21
N VAL A 240 -2.47 16.87 5.31
CA VAL A 240 -2.04 15.57 4.78
C VAL A 240 -0.81 15.13 5.55
N TYR A 241 -0.79 13.87 5.97
CA TYR A 241 0.36 13.24 6.62
C TYR A 241 0.92 12.17 5.69
N TRP A 242 2.24 12.21 5.48
CA TRP A 242 2.89 11.27 4.57
C TRP A 242 4.23 10.80 5.12
N GLY A 243 4.53 9.51 4.99
CA GLY A 243 5.82 8.94 5.34
C GLY A 243 6.81 9.07 4.19
N THR A 244 8.08 9.35 4.51
CA THR A 244 9.15 9.47 3.53
C THR A 244 10.19 8.36 3.68
N GLY A 245 10.77 7.96 2.56
CA GLY A 245 11.76 6.90 2.49
C GLY A 245 13.16 7.30 2.95
N ASN A 246 14.05 6.34 2.86
CA ASN A 246 15.47 6.45 3.19
C ASN A 246 16.21 7.45 2.29
N PRO A 247 17.36 7.98 2.73
CA PRO A 247 18.23 8.77 1.88
C PRO A 247 19.04 7.89 0.90
N GLY A 248 19.37 8.41 -0.28
CA GLY A 248 20.25 7.76 -1.26
C GLY A 248 21.69 8.27 -1.21
N PRO A 249 22.71 7.37 -1.36
CA PRO A 249 22.62 5.90 -1.42
C PRO A 249 22.27 5.30 -0.06
N ASP A 250 21.69 4.09 -0.06
CA ASP A 250 21.02 3.53 1.12
C ASP A 250 21.95 3.37 2.34
N LEU A 251 23.10 2.70 2.17
CA LEU A 251 23.98 2.32 3.28
C LEU A 251 25.28 3.14 3.39
N ASP A 252 25.64 3.93 2.37
CA ASP A 252 26.83 4.80 2.42
C ASP A 252 26.46 6.24 2.82
N GLY A 253 26.41 6.49 4.12
CA GLY A 253 26.14 7.83 4.67
C GLY A 253 27.30 8.79 4.54
N GLU A 254 28.53 8.36 4.27
CA GLU A 254 29.71 9.22 4.22
C GLU A 254 29.66 10.21 3.05
N VAL A 255 28.98 9.85 1.96
CA VAL A 255 28.80 10.72 0.79
C VAL A 255 27.72 11.78 0.99
N ARG A 256 26.93 11.69 2.08
CA ARG A 256 25.81 12.58 2.41
C ARG A 256 25.75 12.95 3.89
N PRO A 257 26.82 13.47 4.51
CA PRO A 257 26.80 13.80 5.93
C PRO A 257 25.70 14.81 6.28
N GLY A 258 25.20 14.73 7.52
CA GLY A 258 24.08 15.50 8.04
C GLY A 258 22.81 14.70 8.20
N ASP A 259 21.73 15.30 8.72
CA ASP A 259 20.47 14.63 9.01
C ASP A 259 19.67 14.21 7.76
N ASN A 260 19.97 14.79 6.60
CA ASN A 260 19.34 14.50 5.31
C ASN A 260 17.82 14.74 5.29
N LEU A 261 17.36 15.93 5.70
CA LEU A 261 15.93 16.28 5.74
C LEU A 261 15.30 16.34 4.33
N TYR A 262 14.10 15.77 4.13
CA TYR A 262 13.19 15.14 5.10
C TYR A 262 13.10 13.62 4.89
N THR A 263 14.22 12.92 4.77
CA THR A 263 14.25 11.45 4.68
C THR A 263 13.80 10.81 5.99
N CYS A 264 13.31 9.58 5.95
CA CYS A 264 12.87 8.79 7.11
C CYS A 264 12.01 9.59 8.09
N SER A 265 11.03 10.31 7.57
CA SER A 265 10.20 11.26 8.33
C SER A 265 8.71 11.04 8.12
N ILE A 266 7.91 11.55 9.06
CA ILE A 266 6.51 11.88 8.83
C ILE A 266 6.45 13.39 8.56
N VAL A 267 5.91 13.78 7.39
CA VAL A 267 5.68 15.18 7.03
C VAL A 267 4.18 15.50 7.10
N ALA A 268 3.84 16.67 7.64
CA ALA A 268 2.48 17.20 7.62
C ALA A 268 2.41 18.41 6.71
N LEU A 269 1.58 18.30 5.66
CA LEU A 269 1.45 19.30 4.61
C LEU A 269 0.05 19.92 4.63
N ASP A 270 -0.02 21.21 4.36
CA ASP A 270 -1.29 21.87 4.04
C ASP A 270 -1.85 21.25 2.75
N ALA A 271 -3.06 20.73 2.81
CA ALA A 271 -3.64 19.95 1.72
C ALA A 271 -3.88 20.76 0.44
N ASP A 272 -4.15 22.06 0.56
CA ASP A 272 -4.45 22.91 -0.60
C ASP A 272 -3.20 23.44 -1.29
N THR A 273 -2.10 23.60 -0.54
CA THR A 273 -0.89 24.28 -1.04
C THR A 273 0.38 23.43 -1.05
N GLY A 274 0.38 22.25 -0.42
CA GLY A 274 1.56 21.42 -0.25
C GLY A 274 2.62 22.00 0.69
N LYS A 275 2.33 23.12 1.39
CA LYS A 275 3.29 23.75 2.30
C LYS A 275 3.49 22.91 3.55
N LEU A 276 4.74 22.65 3.91
CA LEU A 276 5.12 21.97 5.14
C LEU A 276 4.64 22.76 6.36
N LYS A 277 3.93 22.08 7.26
CA LYS A 277 3.52 22.62 8.57
C LYS A 277 4.45 22.16 9.68
N TRP A 278 4.77 20.87 9.68
CA TRP A 278 5.74 20.26 10.58
C TRP A 278 6.26 18.94 10.00
N TYR A 279 7.35 18.46 10.55
CA TYR A 279 7.88 17.12 10.30
C TYR A 279 8.39 16.50 11.60
N TYR A 280 8.52 15.17 11.60
CA TYR A 280 9.22 14.41 12.62
C TYR A 280 10.09 13.37 11.92
N GLN A 281 11.40 13.44 12.13
CA GLN A 281 12.36 12.52 11.53
C GLN A 281 12.61 11.35 12.48
N ASN A 282 12.15 10.15 12.08
CA ASN A 282 12.25 8.92 12.90
C ASN A 282 13.69 8.40 12.96
N THR A 283 14.44 8.49 11.85
CA THR A 283 15.82 8.03 11.75
C THR A 283 16.65 9.09 11.03
N PRO A 284 17.22 10.07 11.77
CA PRO A 284 18.17 11.04 11.19
C PRO A 284 19.39 10.33 10.63
N HIS A 285 19.88 10.75 9.46
CA HIS A 285 21.05 10.14 8.80
C HIS A 285 20.94 8.63 8.66
N ASP A 286 19.78 8.14 8.23
CA ASP A 286 19.58 6.69 8.10
C ASP A 286 20.62 6.06 7.16
N VAL A 287 21.19 4.94 7.59
CA VAL A 287 22.17 4.12 6.85
C VAL A 287 21.79 2.64 6.86
N HIS A 288 20.51 2.32 7.09
CA HIS A 288 20.03 0.96 7.20
C HIS A 288 18.85 0.67 6.27
N ASP A 289 18.46 1.65 5.44
CA ASP A 289 17.27 1.57 4.58
C ASP A 289 15.98 1.39 5.42
N TRP A 290 15.86 2.17 6.52
CA TRP A 290 14.67 2.15 7.38
C TRP A 290 13.69 3.26 7.02
N ASP A 291 13.09 3.15 5.84
CA ASP A 291 11.99 4.00 5.40
C ASP A 291 10.98 4.30 6.49
N SER A 292 10.51 5.53 6.58
CA SER A 292 9.34 5.89 7.39
C SER A 292 8.05 5.93 6.57
N VAL A 293 7.94 5.12 5.52
CA VAL A 293 6.83 5.16 4.55
C VAL A 293 5.56 4.45 5.01
N ALA A 294 5.60 3.64 6.07
CA ALA A 294 4.40 3.02 6.61
C ALA A 294 3.28 4.06 6.79
N GLU A 295 2.04 3.68 6.44
CA GLU A 295 0.88 4.60 6.49
C GLU A 295 0.76 5.29 7.85
N PRO A 296 0.77 6.65 7.93
CA PRO A 296 0.58 7.37 9.19
C PRO A 296 -0.89 7.34 9.59
N VAL A 297 -1.26 6.56 10.62
CA VAL A 297 -2.67 6.36 11.00
C VAL A 297 -3.12 7.42 12.00
N LEU A 298 -4.25 8.09 11.70
CA LEU A 298 -4.77 9.17 12.53
C LEU A 298 -5.75 8.63 13.58
N MET A 299 -5.51 8.97 14.85
CA MET A 299 -6.31 8.50 15.99
C MET A 299 -6.52 9.63 16.99
N ASP A 300 -7.62 9.58 17.76
CA ASP A 300 -7.79 10.41 18.93
C ASP A 300 -7.46 9.58 20.18
N LEU A 301 -6.37 9.89 20.83
CA LEU A 301 -5.81 9.13 21.94
C LEU A 301 -6.03 9.83 23.29
N THR A 302 -5.99 9.04 24.39
CA THR A 302 -5.88 9.57 25.74
C THR A 302 -4.47 9.30 26.26
N VAL A 303 -3.62 10.32 26.25
CA VAL A 303 -2.23 10.23 26.69
C VAL A 303 -2.06 11.05 27.98
N SER A 304 -1.59 10.41 29.06
CA SER A 304 -1.45 11.04 30.37
C SER A 304 -2.73 11.78 30.83
N GLY A 305 -3.89 11.16 30.61
CA GLY A 305 -5.20 11.68 31.00
C GLY A 305 -5.76 12.82 30.12
N ARG A 306 -5.07 13.21 29.03
CA ARG A 306 -5.52 14.24 28.09
C ARG A 306 -5.86 13.63 26.75
N ARG A 307 -6.97 14.10 26.15
CA ARG A 307 -7.31 13.73 24.76
C ARG A 307 -6.43 14.50 23.80
N VAL A 308 -5.79 13.79 22.88
CA VAL A 308 -4.84 14.34 21.90
C VAL A 308 -5.19 13.77 20.53
N LYS A 309 -5.23 14.64 19.52
CA LYS A 309 -5.25 14.24 18.12
C LYS A 309 -3.87 13.69 17.76
N ALA A 310 -3.76 12.40 17.49
CA ALA A 310 -2.48 11.75 17.26
C ALA A 310 -2.34 11.20 15.84
N VAL A 311 -1.11 11.09 15.38
CA VAL A 311 -0.69 10.24 14.26
C VAL A 311 0.20 9.14 14.83
N VAL A 312 -0.10 7.90 14.48
CA VAL A 312 0.58 6.69 14.98
C VAL A 312 1.20 5.94 13.81
N GLN A 313 2.44 5.49 13.98
CA GLN A 313 3.15 4.72 12.96
C GLN A 313 4.06 3.67 13.61
N ALA A 314 3.90 2.41 13.23
CA ALA A 314 4.94 1.38 13.42
C ALA A 314 6.01 1.60 12.35
N ASN A 315 7.25 1.84 12.75
CA ASN A 315 8.32 2.26 11.84
C ASN A 315 9.32 1.12 11.57
N ARG A 316 9.93 1.11 10.38
CA ARG A 316 10.94 0.10 10.00
C ARG A 316 12.11 0.03 10.99
N ASN A 317 12.46 1.13 11.65
CA ASN A 317 13.54 1.20 12.63
C ASN A 317 13.26 0.44 13.95
N GLY A 318 12.08 -0.18 14.10
CA GLY A 318 11.72 -1.03 15.23
C GLY A 318 10.95 -0.34 16.35
N PHE A 319 10.65 0.96 16.22
CA PHE A 319 9.86 1.72 17.19
C PHE A 319 8.44 2.01 16.70
N LEU A 320 7.47 1.94 17.61
CA LEU A 320 6.12 2.44 17.46
C LEU A 320 6.07 3.88 17.97
N TYR A 321 5.78 4.82 17.07
CA TYR A 321 5.69 6.25 17.38
C TYR A 321 4.25 6.70 17.46
N ALA A 322 3.96 7.61 18.40
CA ALA A 322 2.77 8.44 18.39
C ALA A 322 3.18 9.91 18.54
N LEU A 323 2.66 10.75 17.66
CA LEU A 323 2.92 12.19 17.64
C LEU A 323 1.61 12.95 17.78
N ASP A 324 1.63 14.12 18.40
CA ASP A 324 0.54 15.08 18.29
C ASP A 324 0.45 15.56 16.84
N ARG A 325 -0.62 15.18 16.14
CA ARG A 325 -0.75 15.47 14.69
C ARG A 325 -0.97 16.95 14.37
N THR A 326 -1.21 17.78 15.37
CA THR A 326 -1.34 19.23 15.18
C THR A 326 0.00 19.96 15.05
N ASN A 327 1.09 19.37 15.62
CA ASN A 327 2.38 20.06 15.73
C ASN A 327 3.61 19.15 15.62
N GLY A 328 3.45 17.83 15.47
CA GLY A 328 4.54 16.87 15.35
C GLY A 328 5.24 16.49 16.66
N LYS A 329 4.76 16.94 17.82
CA LYS A 329 5.40 16.63 19.11
C LYS A 329 5.26 15.15 19.45
N LEU A 330 6.38 14.52 19.83
CA LEU A 330 6.41 13.14 20.28
C LEU A 330 5.58 12.95 21.56
N LEU A 331 4.64 12.01 21.53
CA LEU A 331 3.84 11.58 22.67
C LEU A 331 4.45 10.37 23.34
N TYR A 332 4.84 9.38 22.56
CA TYR A 332 5.62 8.22 22.97
C TYR A 332 6.35 7.59 21.79
N ALA A 333 7.46 6.89 22.10
CA ALA A 333 8.10 5.92 21.20
C ALA A 333 8.39 4.66 22.00
N LYS A 334 8.04 3.47 21.43
CA LYS A 334 8.18 2.17 22.10
C LYS A 334 8.80 1.15 21.16
N PRO A 335 9.86 0.44 21.54
CA PRO A 335 10.35 -0.67 20.75
C PRO A 335 9.30 -1.79 20.76
N TYR A 336 9.05 -2.41 19.60
CA TYR A 336 8.10 -3.51 19.46
C TYR A 336 8.75 -4.79 18.90
N THR A 337 9.99 -4.69 18.44
CA THR A 337 10.86 -5.78 18.00
C THR A 337 12.25 -5.59 18.61
N LYS A 338 13.20 -6.48 18.29
CA LYS A 338 14.58 -6.31 18.74
C LYS A 338 15.21 -5.09 18.08
N VAL A 339 15.72 -4.17 18.90
CA VAL A 339 16.42 -2.95 18.49
C VAL A 339 17.76 -2.94 19.20
N ASP A 340 18.86 -2.77 18.45
CA ASP A 340 20.22 -2.71 19.01
C ASP A 340 21.06 -1.55 18.46
N TRP A 341 20.46 -0.69 17.63
CA TRP A 341 21.10 0.49 17.05
C TRP A 341 20.88 1.76 17.89
N ALA A 342 19.89 1.75 18.79
CA ALA A 342 19.56 2.86 19.68
C ALA A 342 19.09 2.35 21.04
N ASP A 343 19.48 3.03 22.12
CA ASP A 343 19.02 2.76 23.50
C ASP A 343 17.60 3.29 23.77
N GLY A 344 17.00 3.96 22.79
CA GLY A 344 15.68 4.55 22.86
C GLY A 344 15.61 5.89 22.14
N ILE A 345 14.50 6.62 22.37
CA ILE A 345 14.29 7.95 21.83
C ILE A 345 14.43 8.96 22.97
N GLY A 346 15.31 9.92 22.78
CA GLY A 346 15.62 10.96 23.77
C GLY A 346 14.48 11.97 23.98
N PRO A 347 14.61 12.84 24.96
CA PRO A 347 13.60 13.87 25.28
C PRO A 347 13.46 14.93 24.17
N ASP A 348 14.47 15.06 23.31
CA ASP A 348 14.48 15.90 22.11
C ASP A 348 13.78 15.23 20.91
N GLY A 349 13.30 13.98 21.08
CA GLY A 349 12.66 13.20 20.03
C GLY A 349 13.64 12.49 19.08
N ARG A 350 14.94 12.51 19.36
CA ARG A 350 15.96 11.86 18.52
C ARG A 350 16.39 10.51 19.11
N PRO A 351 16.78 9.53 18.27
CA PRO A 351 17.34 8.28 18.75
C PRO A 351 18.66 8.49 19.50
N ILE A 352 18.82 7.78 20.62
CA ILE A 352 20.08 7.71 21.38
C ILE A 352 20.91 6.59 20.77
N LEU A 353 21.79 6.94 19.83
CA LEU A 353 22.51 5.99 18.99
C LEU A 353 23.51 5.14 19.78
N ILE A 354 23.56 3.84 19.48
CA ILE A 354 24.60 2.89 19.95
C ILE A 354 25.74 2.88 18.92
N LYS A 355 26.94 3.20 19.37
CA LYS A 355 28.14 3.25 18.50
C LYS A 355 28.45 1.89 17.87
N GLY A 356 28.95 1.90 16.62
CA GLY A 356 29.42 0.71 15.92
C GLY A 356 28.28 -0.14 15.36
N LYS A 357 27.12 0.49 15.10
CA LYS A 357 25.98 -0.14 14.44
C LYS A 357 25.80 0.32 13.00
N GLU A 358 26.58 1.29 12.56
CA GLU A 358 26.61 1.75 11.18
C GLU A 358 27.20 0.66 10.26
N PRO A 359 26.73 0.54 9.01
CA PRO A 359 27.30 -0.39 8.01
C PRO A 359 28.79 -0.19 7.81
N SER A 360 29.52 -1.27 7.57
CA SER A 360 30.96 -1.25 7.30
C SER A 360 31.33 -2.19 6.16
N ASP A 361 32.53 -2.03 5.58
CA ASP A 361 33.04 -2.90 4.53
C ASP A 361 33.21 -4.36 5.03
N ALA A 362 33.53 -4.54 6.31
CA ALA A 362 33.65 -5.86 6.95
C ALA A 362 32.30 -6.48 7.33
N GLY A 363 31.23 -5.70 7.27
CA GLY A 363 29.90 -6.08 7.72
C GLY A 363 29.66 -5.76 9.19
N THR A 364 28.51 -5.17 9.49
CA THR A 364 28.07 -4.82 10.85
C THR A 364 26.73 -5.45 11.14
N LEU A 365 26.64 -6.19 12.24
CA LEU A 365 25.36 -6.75 12.71
C LEU A 365 24.50 -5.65 13.34
N ALA A 366 23.28 -5.47 12.81
CA ALA A 366 22.28 -4.60 13.39
C ALA A 366 20.87 -5.21 13.37
N CYS A 367 20.03 -4.77 14.31
CA CYS A 367 18.65 -5.17 14.47
C CYS A 367 17.76 -3.91 14.59
N PRO A 368 16.62 -3.86 13.86
CA PRO A 368 16.12 -4.88 12.92
C PRO A 368 16.94 -4.99 11.65
N GLY A 369 16.71 -6.03 10.83
CA GLY A 369 17.31 -6.17 9.51
C GLY A 369 16.79 -5.15 8.49
N ILE A 370 17.26 -5.17 7.24
CA ILE A 370 16.90 -4.21 6.19
C ILE A 370 15.40 -4.17 5.86
N GLY A 371 14.68 -5.29 6.00
CA GLY A 371 13.23 -5.31 5.90
C GLY A 371 12.51 -4.53 7.00
N GLY A 372 13.26 -4.12 8.03
CA GLY A 372 12.77 -3.40 9.19
C GLY A 372 11.97 -4.28 10.15
N GLY A 373 11.45 -3.70 11.20
CA GLY A 373 10.43 -4.32 12.03
C GLY A 373 9.09 -4.35 11.28
N HIS A 374 8.50 -3.21 10.99
CA HIS A 374 7.33 -3.06 10.12
C HIS A 374 7.70 -2.34 8.84
N ASN A 375 7.03 -2.64 7.73
CA ASN A 375 7.34 -2.02 6.44
C ASN A 375 6.09 -1.37 5.82
N TRP A 376 5.73 -1.72 4.59
CA TRP A 376 4.65 -1.13 3.79
C TRP A 376 3.27 -1.74 4.04
N GLN A 377 3.20 -2.85 4.74
CA GLN A 377 1.94 -3.56 4.95
C GLN A 377 0.93 -2.66 5.65
N ALA A 378 -0.30 -2.61 5.13
CA ALA A 378 -1.35 -1.83 5.75
C ALA A 378 -1.59 -2.28 7.20
N THR A 379 -1.61 -1.34 8.11
CA THR A 379 -1.93 -1.57 9.53
C THR A 379 -3.43 -1.45 9.75
N ALA A 380 -3.95 -1.78 10.94
CA ALA A 380 -5.35 -1.56 11.25
C ALA A 380 -5.54 -0.96 12.65
N TYR A 381 -6.58 -0.15 12.82
CA TYR A 381 -6.95 0.39 14.13
C TYR A 381 -8.42 0.13 14.41
N SER A 382 -8.73 -0.40 15.60
CA SER A 382 -10.11 -0.59 16.02
C SER A 382 -10.49 0.39 17.13
N PRO A 383 -11.44 1.31 16.89
CA PRO A 383 -11.93 2.22 17.94
C PRO A 383 -12.69 1.50 19.05
N LEU A 384 -13.19 0.27 18.80
CA LEU A 384 -13.90 -0.54 19.81
C LEU A 384 -12.96 -1.18 20.84
N THR A 385 -11.75 -1.53 20.43
CA THR A 385 -10.75 -2.15 21.32
C THR A 385 -9.70 -1.15 21.76
N ASN A 386 -9.58 -0.01 21.08
CA ASN A 386 -8.50 0.95 21.17
C ASN A 386 -7.12 0.29 20.95
N LEU A 387 -7.06 -0.73 20.07
CA LEU A 387 -5.84 -1.41 19.70
C LEU A 387 -5.43 -1.03 18.28
N TYR A 388 -4.14 -0.79 18.13
CA TYR A 388 -3.45 -0.64 16.86
C TYR A 388 -2.79 -1.96 16.51
N TYR A 389 -3.11 -2.49 15.33
CA TYR A 389 -2.62 -3.77 14.83
C TYR A 389 -1.67 -3.52 13.68
N PHE A 390 -0.50 -4.14 13.75
CA PHE A 390 0.52 -4.04 12.70
C PHE A 390 1.32 -5.33 12.63
N THR A 391 2.02 -5.52 11.54
CA THR A 391 2.90 -6.67 11.34
C THR A 391 4.32 -6.33 11.77
N SER A 392 5.09 -7.32 12.16
CA SER A 392 6.50 -7.17 12.50
C SER A 392 7.33 -8.26 11.83
N THR A 393 8.43 -7.87 11.23
CA THR A 393 9.51 -8.78 10.83
C THR A 393 10.51 -8.88 11.97
N GLU A 394 10.83 -10.10 12.36
CA GLU A 394 11.70 -10.38 13.50
C GLU A 394 13.02 -10.96 13.01
N GLY A 395 14.12 -10.23 13.18
CA GLY A 395 15.44 -10.70 12.79
C GLY A 395 16.45 -9.57 12.66
N CYS A 396 17.72 -9.96 12.65
CA CYS A 396 18.86 -9.07 12.47
C CYS A 396 19.58 -9.42 11.17
N GLN A 397 20.35 -8.49 10.62
CA GLN A 397 21.16 -8.74 9.42
C GLN A 397 22.53 -8.11 9.55
N ILE A 398 23.47 -8.61 8.76
CA ILE A 398 24.79 -8.01 8.60
C ILE A 398 24.69 -7.01 7.45
N TYR A 399 25.04 -5.76 7.72
CA TYR A 399 25.01 -4.66 6.76
C TYR A 399 26.42 -4.39 6.24
N TYR A 400 26.58 -4.44 4.92
CA TYR A 400 27.84 -4.16 4.24
C TYR A 400 27.72 -2.86 3.45
N LYS A 401 28.58 -1.91 3.74
CA LYS A 401 28.72 -0.68 2.95
C LYS A 401 29.66 -0.95 1.78
N THR A 402 29.36 -0.39 0.62
CA THR A 402 30.22 -0.40 -0.56
C THR A 402 30.26 0.98 -1.19
N SER A 403 31.37 1.35 -1.79
CA SER A 403 31.42 2.58 -2.60
C SER A 403 30.79 2.33 -3.96
N GLN A 404 29.95 3.26 -4.42
CA GLN A 404 29.30 3.17 -5.72
C GLN A 404 29.25 4.53 -6.40
N GLU A 405 29.65 4.57 -7.68
CA GLU A 405 29.48 5.74 -8.51
C GLU A 405 28.04 5.85 -9.02
N TYR A 406 27.50 7.06 -9.02
CA TYR A 406 26.15 7.32 -9.53
C TYR A 406 26.11 7.34 -11.06
N HIS A 407 25.16 6.59 -11.63
CA HIS A 407 24.78 6.67 -13.03
C HIS A 407 23.25 6.82 -13.14
N GLU A 408 22.78 7.83 -13.88
CA GLU A 408 21.35 8.11 -14.03
C GLU A 408 20.56 6.87 -14.53
N GLY A 409 19.47 6.52 -13.86
CA GLY A 409 18.61 5.36 -14.19
C GLY A 409 19.19 4.00 -13.83
N VAL A 410 20.34 3.95 -13.16
CA VAL A 410 20.96 2.72 -12.64
C VAL A 410 20.82 2.68 -11.12
N GLN A 411 20.67 1.49 -10.54
CA GLN A 411 20.59 1.34 -9.08
C GLN A 411 21.80 1.97 -8.39
N TYR A 412 21.52 2.74 -7.35
CA TYR A 412 22.50 3.50 -6.55
C TYR A 412 22.24 3.28 -5.05
N GLN A 413 22.49 2.05 -4.60
CA GLN A 413 22.24 1.65 -3.21
C GLN A 413 23.51 1.64 -2.35
N ALA A 414 24.68 1.42 -2.96
CA ALA A 414 25.98 1.31 -2.28
C ALA A 414 25.95 0.32 -1.10
N SER A 415 25.31 -0.83 -1.31
CA SER A 415 24.95 -1.71 -0.21
C SER A 415 24.79 -3.18 -0.60
N THR A 416 24.95 -4.03 0.40
CA THR A 416 24.40 -5.39 0.43
C THR A 416 24.15 -5.81 1.86
N THR A 417 23.31 -6.83 2.07
CA THR A 417 23.05 -7.39 3.39
C THR A 417 23.25 -8.90 3.40
N GLY A 418 23.69 -9.44 4.55
CA GLY A 418 23.84 -10.87 4.79
C GLY A 418 22.91 -11.34 5.91
N ASN A 419 22.36 -12.55 5.77
CA ASN A 419 21.61 -13.20 6.83
C ASN A 419 22.56 -13.88 7.84
N LEU A 420 22.13 -13.93 9.11
CA LEU A 420 22.84 -14.69 10.12
C LEU A 420 22.65 -16.20 9.90
N PRO A 421 23.71 -17.00 9.79
CA PRO A 421 23.58 -18.45 9.70
C PRO A 421 22.86 -19.03 10.93
N GLY A 422 21.81 -19.85 10.69
CA GLY A 422 21.07 -20.51 11.77
C GLY A 422 20.03 -19.65 12.49
N GLU A 423 19.89 -18.36 12.15
CA GLU A 423 18.88 -17.47 12.70
C GLU A 423 17.86 -17.08 11.60
N PRO A 424 16.74 -17.82 11.45
CA PRO A 424 15.74 -17.49 10.44
C PRO A 424 15.04 -16.18 10.80
N THR A 425 14.75 -15.38 9.78
CA THR A 425 13.85 -14.22 9.94
C THR A 425 12.43 -14.74 10.04
N THR A 426 11.74 -14.41 11.13
CA THR A 426 10.35 -14.75 11.41
C THR A 426 9.47 -13.51 11.36
N GLY A 427 8.23 -13.61 11.79
CA GLY A 427 7.33 -12.46 11.85
C GLY A 427 6.25 -12.59 12.90
N ALA A 428 5.46 -11.52 13.02
CA ALA A 428 4.32 -11.50 13.91
C ALA A 428 3.24 -10.53 13.43
N VAL A 429 2.00 -10.78 13.90
CA VAL A 429 0.96 -9.75 14.01
C VAL A 429 0.96 -9.28 15.47
N ILE A 430 1.06 -7.97 15.66
CA ILE A 430 1.14 -7.34 16.98
C ILE A 430 -0.10 -6.46 17.20
N ALA A 431 -0.66 -6.51 18.40
CA ALA A 431 -1.62 -5.53 18.86
C ALA A 431 -1.02 -4.70 20.00
N ALA A 432 -1.01 -3.39 19.83
CA ALA A 432 -0.57 -2.45 20.84
C ALA A 432 -1.74 -1.56 21.32
N ASP A 433 -1.75 -1.24 22.58
CA ASP A 433 -2.65 -0.23 23.13
C ASP A 433 -2.32 1.13 22.53
N ALA A 434 -3.26 1.71 21.80
CA ALA A 434 -3.00 2.95 21.05
C ALA A 434 -2.67 4.15 21.96
N ASN A 435 -3.17 4.19 23.19
CA ASN A 435 -2.88 5.28 24.12
C ASN A 435 -1.45 5.23 24.69
N THR A 436 -0.85 4.04 24.80
CA THR A 436 0.41 3.83 25.51
C THR A 436 1.53 3.25 24.67
N GLY A 437 1.21 2.69 23.52
CA GLY A 437 2.14 1.95 22.67
C GLY A 437 2.57 0.58 23.23
N ASN A 438 2.00 0.13 24.36
CA ASN A 438 2.37 -1.13 24.97
C ASN A 438 1.75 -2.31 24.24
N VAL A 439 2.54 -3.31 23.91
CA VAL A 439 2.07 -4.54 23.27
C VAL A 439 1.12 -5.29 24.21
N LYS A 440 -0.06 -5.63 23.73
CA LYS A 440 -1.08 -6.43 24.44
C LYS A 440 -1.01 -7.90 24.10
N TRP A 441 -0.80 -8.21 22.82
CA TRP A 441 -0.59 -9.58 22.35
C TRP A 441 0.26 -9.58 21.08
N LYS A 442 0.88 -10.72 20.83
CA LYS A 442 1.69 -11.02 19.65
C LYS A 442 1.29 -12.40 19.13
N PHE A 443 0.94 -12.47 17.85
CA PHE A 443 0.73 -13.73 17.13
C PHE A 443 1.96 -14.00 16.27
N GLU A 444 2.75 -14.99 16.62
CA GLU A 444 3.99 -15.34 15.93
C GLU A 444 3.71 -16.07 14.61
N MET A 445 4.48 -15.71 13.59
CA MET A 445 4.43 -16.28 12.23
C MET A 445 5.78 -16.92 11.90
N VAL A 446 5.73 -18.04 11.19
CA VAL A 446 6.94 -18.80 10.79
C VAL A 446 7.82 -18.00 9.85
N SER A 447 7.21 -17.23 8.94
CA SER A 447 7.88 -16.35 7.98
C SER A 447 7.56 -14.89 8.25
N PRO A 448 8.36 -13.94 7.72
CA PRO A 448 8.01 -12.53 7.73
C PRO A 448 6.62 -12.29 7.13
N PRO A 449 5.78 -11.43 7.74
CA PRO A 449 4.44 -11.13 7.25
C PRO A 449 4.51 -10.43 5.89
N THR A 450 3.58 -10.79 5.01
CA THR A 450 3.50 -10.21 3.66
C THR A 450 2.23 -9.42 3.44
N SER A 451 1.15 -9.69 4.18
CA SER A 451 -0.13 -9.00 3.99
C SER A 451 -0.31 -7.76 4.85
N GLY A 452 -1.17 -6.84 4.40
CA GLY A 452 -1.79 -5.87 5.28
C GLY A 452 -2.88 -6.51 6.17
N LEU A 453 -3.44 -5.72 7.08
CA LEU A 453 -4.42 -6.13 8.07
C LEU A 453 -5.78 -5.47 7.84
N LEU A 454 -6.84 -6.13 8.32
CA LEU A 454 -8.19 -5.57 8.41
C LEU A 454 -8.74 -5.85 9.82
N ALA A 455 -9.17 -4.83 10.53
CA ALA A 455 -9.94 -5.00 11.77
C ALA A 455 -11.45 -4.78 11.52
N THR A 456 -12.31 -5.45 12.28
CA THR A 456 -13.76 -5.32 12.12
C THR A 456 -14.49 -5.16 13.44
N ALA A 457 -15.69 -4.54 13.39
CA ALA A 457 -16.59 -4.44 14.55
C ALA A 457 -17.10 -5.82 15.02
N GLY A 458 -16.90 -6.88 14.23
CA GLY A 458 -17.13 -8.27 14.63
C GLY A 458 -16.11 -8.84 15.62
N GLY A 459 -15.12 -8.03 16.04
CA GLY A 459 -14.07 -8.44 16.97
C GLY A 459 -12.99 -9.30 16.33
N LEU A 460 -12.74 -9.10 15.02
CA LEU A 460 -11.77 -9.87 14.25
C LEU A 460 -10.66 -8.97 13.69
N VAL A 461 -9.46 -9.57 13.56
CA VAL A 461 -8.37 -9.06 12.74
C VAL A 461 -8.05 -10.10 11.68
N PHE A 462 -8.13 -9.71 10.41
CA PHE A 462 -7.75 -10.56 9.29
C PHE A 462 -6.32 -10.25 8.86
N ALA A 463 -5.55 -11.30 8.58
CA ALA A 463 -4.18 -11.26 8.12
C ALA A 463 -3.92 -12.39 7.11
N GLY A 464 -2.84 -12.30 6.38
CA GLY A 464 -2.37 -13.38 5.54
C GLY A 464 -0.88 -13.64 5.74
N ASP A 465 -0.41 -14.80 5.29
CA ASP A 465 0.97 -15.19 5.40
C ASP A 465 1.60 -15.55 4.05
N ARG A 466 2.90 -15.77 4.09
CA ARG A 466 3.71 -16.14 2.93
C ARG A 466 3.39 -17.57 2.45
N GLU A 467 2.97 -18.42 3.36
CA GLU A 467 2.60 -19.82 3.12
C GLU A 467 1.23 -19.94 2.43
N GLY A 468 0.53 -18.81 2.22
CA GLY A 468 -0.75 -18.72 1.53
C GLY A 468 -1.96 -18.95 2.44
N TYR A 469 -1.79 -18.82 3.75
CA TYR A 469 -2.94 -18.86 4.64
C TYR A 469 -3.54 -17.48 4.84
N PHE A 470 -4.85 -17.39 4.65
CA PHE A 470 -5.67 -16.27 5.09
C PHE A 470 -6.28 -16.62 6.44
N ILE A 471 -6.07 -15.78 7.45
CA ILE A 471 -6.40 -16.08 8.84
C ILE A 471 -7.28 -15.00 9.46
N ALA A 472 -8.16 -15.40 10.38
CA ALA A 472 -8.91 -14.50 11.25
C ALA A 472 -8.48 -14.72 12.70
N LEU A 473 -8.03 -13.66 13.34
CA LEU A 473 -7.64 -13.62 14.74
C LEU A 473 -8.72 -12.94 15.58
N ASP A 474 -8.88 -13.38 16.82
CA ASP A 474 -9.63 -12.62 17.82
C ASP A 474 -8.91 -11.30 18.10
N ALA A 475 -9.61 -10.18 17.93
CA ALA A 475 -9.02 -8.85 18.01
C ALA A 475 -8.44 -8.49 19.39
N ARG A 476 -8.92 -9.13 20.48
CA ARG A 476 -8.49 -8.83 21.85
C ARG A 476 -7.35 -9.73 22.34
N SER A 477 -7.25 -10.94 21.81
CA SER A 477 -6.33 -11.97 22.33
C SER A 477 -5.31 -12.48 21.31
N GLY A 478 -5.49 -12.20 20.01
CA GLY A 478 -4.65 -12.75 18.94
C GLY A 478 -4.87 -14.25 18.69
N LYS A 479 -5.88 -14.88 19.32
CA LYS A 479 -6.19 -16.30 19.09
C LYS A 479 -6.70 -16.53 17.68
N VAL A 480 -6.17 -17.56 16.98
CA VAL A 480 -6.69 -17.98 15.67
C VAL A 480 -8.10 -18.55 15.83
N LEU A 481 -9.06 -17.97 15.10
CA LEU A 481 -10.46 -18.40 15.07
C LEU A 481 -10.83 -19.09 13.75
N TRP A 482 -10.11 -18.77 12.67
CA TRP A 482 -10.34 -19.35 11.35
C TRP A 482 -9.07 -19.25 10.51
N LYS A 483 -8.87 -20.20 9.60
CA LYS A 483 -7.74 -20.28 8.70
C LYS A 483 -8.17 -20.94 7.39
N PHE A 484 -7.76 -20.38 6.26
CA PHE A 484 -8.04 -20.88 4.91
C PHE A 484 -6.79 -20.86 4.05
N GLN A 485 -6.47 -21.97 3.38
CA GLN A 485 -5.36 -22.05 2.42
C GLN A 485 -5.85 -21.55 1.07
N THR A 486 -5.29 -20.40 0.61
CA THR A 486 -5.69 -19.73 -0.63
C THR A 486 -5.01 -20.29 -1.88
N GLY A 487 -3.95 -21.08 -1.72
CA GLY A 487 -3.14 -21.61 -2.82
C GLY A 487 -2.08 -20.65 -3.36
N GLY A 488 -1.95 -19.44 -2.79
CA GLY A 488 -0.93 -18.45 -3.17
C GLY A 488 -0.61 -17.52 -2.00
N THR A 489 0.59 -16.92 -1.99
CA THR A 489 0.99 -15.96 -0.96
C THR A 489 -0.03 -14.82 -0.84
N VAL A 490 -0.47 -14.52 0.38
CA VAL A 490 -1.35 -13.38 0.67
C VAL A 490 -0.49 -12.15 0.92
N ILE A 491 -0.56 -11.17 0.01
CA ILE A 491 0.26 -9.96 0.08
C ILE A 491 -0.62 -8.72 0.31
N ALA A 492 -1.80 -8.69 -0.29
CA ALA A 492 -2.72 -7.56 -0.23
C ALA A 492 -3.35 -7.37 1.16
N PRO A 493 -3.74 -6.14 1.53
CA PRO A 493 -4.61 -5.92 2.67
C PRO A 493 -6.03 -6.42 2.36
N PRO A 494 -6.68 -7.12 3.31
CA PRO A 494 -8.08 -7.51 3.17
C PRO A 494 -9.01 -6.30 3.32
N ILE A 495 -10.21 -6.40 2.73
CA ILE A 495 -11.29 -5.42 2.89
C ILE A 495 -12.59 -6.11 3.32
N SER A 496 -13.53 -5.32 3.86
CA SER A 496 -14.89 -5.79 4.17
C SER A 496 -15.94 -4.87 3.57
N TYR A 497 -17.00 -5.46 3.00
CA TYR A 497 -18.10 -4.72 2.39
C TYR A 497 -19.45 -5.43 2.58
N MET A 498 -20.55 -4.73 2.25
CA MET A 498 -21.89 -5.28 2.29
C MET A 498 -22.48 -5.33 0.89
N LEU A 499 -23.12 -6.44 0.53
CA LEU A 499 -23.90 -6.57 -0.69
C LEU A 499 -25.20 -7.32 -0.39
N ASP A 500 -26.34 -6.75 -0.77
CA ASP A 500 -27.67 -7.33 -0.61
C ASP A 500 -27.92 -7.86 0.82
N GLY A 501 -27.54 -7.05 1.84
CA GLY A 501 -27.70 -7.37 3.26
C GLY A 501 -26.72 -8.41 3.83
N LYS A 502 -25.71 -8.85 3.06
CA LYS A 502 -24.67 -9.79 3.48
C LYS A 502 -23.31 -9.15 3.53
N GLN A 503 -22.56 -9.46 4.57
CA GLN A 503 -21.16 -9.06 4.72
C GLN A 503 -20.24 -10.01 3.96
N TYR A 504 -19.24 -9.42 3.32
CA TYR A 504 -18.16 -10.10 2.62
C TYR A 504 -16.80 -9.63 3.14
N ILE A 505 -15.82 -10.52 3.06
CA ILE A 505 -14.40 -10.22 3.21
C ILE A 505 -13.73 -10.52 1.88
N ALA A 506 -12.90 -9.62 1.39
CA ALA A 506 -12.17 -9.84 0.15
C ALA A 506 -10.66 -9.65 0.35
N VAL A 507 -9.86 -10.44 -0.35
CA VAL A 507 -8.39 -10.39 -0.32
C VAL A 507 -7.80 -10.90 -1.62
N ALA A 508 -6.68 -10.32 -2.05
CA ALA A 508 -5.88 -10.89 -3.14
C ALA A 508 -4.83 -11.87 -2.59
N ALA A 509 -4.70 -13.02 -3.26
CA ALA A 509 -3.72 -14.06 -2.93
C ALA A 509 -3.15 -14.67 -4.22
N GLY A 510 -1.81 -14.75 -4.32
CA GLY A 510 -1.15 -15.13 -5.57
C GLY A 510 -1.56 -14.20 -6.72
N ALA A 511 -2.14 -14.75 -7.78
CA ALA A 511 -2.71 -13.99 -8.92
C ALA A 511 -4.24 -13.91 -8.88
N SER A 512 -4.87 -14.16 -7.73
CA SER A 512 -6.32 -14.28 -7.62
C SER A 512 -6.91 -13.24 -6.68
N MET A 513 -8.10 -12.71 -7.02
CA MET A 513 -8.96 -11.98 -6.11
C MET A 513 -10.01 -12.92 -5.55
N MET A 514 -10.13 -13.01 -4.22
CA MET A 514 -11.03 -13.92 -3.52
C MET A 514 -12.00 -13.17 -2.64
N THR A 515 -13.26 -13.62 -2.57
CA THR A 515 -14.22 -13.13 -1.59
C THR A 515 -14.80 -14.27 -0.76
N PHE A 516 -15.08 -13.96 0.49
CA PHE A 516 -15.59 -14.88 1.49
C PHE A 516 -16.86 -14.32 2.12
N THR A 517 -17.80 -15.19 2.48
CA THR A 517 -19.01 -14.83 3.23
C THR A 517 -19.47 -16.01 4.07
N LEU A 518 -20.35 -15.76 5.03
CA LEU A 518 -20.98 -16.85 5.77
C LEU A 518 -21.93 -17.63 4.87
N PRO A 519 -21.94 -18.97 4.93
CA PRO A 519 -22.94 -19.77 4.26
C PRO A 519 -24.32 -19.38 4.82
N GLY A 520 -25.22 -19.01 3.99
CA GLY A 520 -26.59 -18.65 4.33
C GLY A 520 -27.50 -19.05 3.19
N ALA A 521 -28.78 -19.30 3.46
CA ALA A 521 -29.76 -19.70 2.48
C ALA A 521 -29.97 -18.64 1.39
N VAL A 522 -28.99 -18.52 0.47
CA VAL A 522 -29.21 -17.93 -0.84
C VAL A 522 -29.45 -19.08 -1.79
N PRO A 523 -30.56 -19.11 -2.54
CA PRO A 523 -30.71 -20.06 -3.63
C PRO A 523 -29.45 -20.00 -4.49
N ALA A 524 -28.83 -21.14 -4.79
CA ALA A 524 -27.74 -21.21 -5.75
C ALA A 524 -28.15 -20.42 -7.01
N PRO A 525 -27.28 -19.59 -7.60
CA PRO A 525 -27.59 -18.96 -8.86
C PRO A 525 -28.00 -20.08 -9.81
N ARG A 526 -29.18 -19.96 -10.43
CA ARG A 526 -29.57 -20.90 -11.49
C ARG A 526 -28.47 -20.81 -12.53
N VAL A 527 -27.66 -21.85 -12.64
CA VAL A 527 -26.73 -22.00 -13.76
C VAL A 527 -27.64 -22.02 -14.98
N SER A 528 -27.70 -20.93 -15.71
CA SER A 528 -28.29 -20.93 -17.06
C SER A 528 -27.45 -21.93 -17.84
N THR A 529 -28.00 -23.09 -18.09
CA THR A 529 -27.50 -23.98 -19.11
C THR A 529 -27.80 -23.28 -20.44
N ALA A 530 -26.94 -22.30 -20.81
CA ALA A 530 -26.89 -21.89 -22.20
C ALA A 530 -26.41 -23.13 -22.96
N GLU A 531 -27.34 -23.78 -23.65
CA GLU A 531 -27.04 -24.87 -24.55
C GLU A 531 -25.91 -24.42 -25.46
N ALA A 532 -24.75 -25.07 -25.37
CA ALA A 532 -23.66 -24.91 -26.29
C ALA A 532 -24.21 -25.27 -27.67
N ARG A 533 -24.50 -24.29 -28.52
CA ARG A 533 -24.80 -24.55 -29.92
C ARG A 533 -23.57 -25.25 -30.53
N PRO A 534 -23.73 -26.46 -31.10
CA PRO A 534 -22.61 -27.14 -31.74
C PRO A 534 -22.08 -26.24 -32.87
N ALA A 535 -20.79 -25.95 -32.84
CA ALA A 535 -20.11 -25.25 -33.90
C ALA A 535 -20.33 -26.05 -35.23
N ARG A 536 -20.93 -25.44 -36.25
CA ARG A 536 -20.99 -26.01 -37.59
C ARG A 536 -19.55 -26.13 -38.11
N ILE A 537 -19.07 -27.35 -38.22
CA ILE A 537 -17.82 -27.66 -38.91
C ILE A 537 -18.08 -27.38 -40.39
N GLY A 538 -17.54 -26.27 -40.89
CA GLY A 538 -17.52 -25.99 -42.34
C GLY A 538 -16.60 -26.99 -43.03
N SER A 539 -17.12 -27.67 -44.04
CA SER A 539 -16.38 -28.61 -44.90
C SER A 539 -15.18 -27.92 -45.55
N ALA A 540 -13.96 -28.38 -45.22
CA ALA A 540 -12.74 -27.94 -45.87
C ALA A 540 -12.67 -28.48 -47.33
N ALA A 541 -12.47 -27.58 -48.26
CA ALA A 541 -12.14 -27.89 -49.64
C ALA A 541 -10.76 -28.57 -49.72
N LYS A 542 -10.69 -29.65 -50.48
CA LYS A 542 -9.45 -30.34 -50.84
C LYS A 542 -8.52 -29.41 -51.63
N ALA A 543 -7.28 -29.26 -51.17
CA ALA A 543 -6.18 -28.85 -52.00
C ALA A 543 -5.09 -29.91 -51.92
N SER A 544 -4.78 -30.48 -53.06
CA SER A 544 -3.75 -31.47 -53.33
C SER A 544 -2.37 -30.81 -53.43
N GLY A 545 -1.31 -31.50 -52.96
CA GLY A 545 0.03 -31.21 -53.45
C GLY A 545 1.17 -31.41 -52.44
N GLY A 546 1.89 -32.52 -52.57
CA GLY A 546 3.36 -32.54 -52.60
C GLY A 546 4.13 -32.77 -51.32
N SER A 547 4.52 -34.01 -51.16
CA SER A 547 5.62 -34.60 -50.42
C SER A 547 6.92 -33.77 -50.34
N THR A 548 7.59 -33.76 -49.15
CA THR A 548 8.95 -34.33 -48.99
C THR A 548 9.33 -34.39 -47.49
N HIS A 549 9.64 -35.58 -47.05
CA HIS A 549 10.31 -35.91 -45.79
C HIS A 549 11.77 -35.50 -45.80
N THR A 550 12.28 -34.97 -44.69
CA THR A 550 13.66 -35.20 -44.28
C THR A 550 13.75 -35.19 -42.73
N PRO A 551 14.33 -36.24 -42.12
CA PRO A 551 14.47 -36.31 -40.65
C PRO A 551 15.78 -35.66 -40.20
N ILE A 552 15.74 -34.92 -39.09
CA ILE A 552 16.96 -34.51 -38.41
C ILE A 552 17.06 -35.27 -37.08
N ARG A 553 18.14 -36.02 -36.95
CA ARG A 553 18.62 -36.72 -35.77
C ARG A 553 19.01 -35.73 -34.68
N GLY A 554 18.81 -36.17 -33.44
CA GLY A 554 19.33 -35.50 -32.27
C GLY A 554 20.86 -35.59 -32.16
N ASP A 555 21.40 -34.72 -31.31
CA ASP A 555 22.53 -35.06 -30.49
C ASP A 555 22.48 -34.23 -29.17
N VAL A 556 22.79 -34.96 -28.13
CA VAL A 556 22.97 -34.57 -26.72
C VAL A 556 24.32 -33.88 -26.62
N HIS A 557 24.34 -32.70 -25.92
CA HIS A 557 25.38 -32.41 -24.91
C HIS A 557 24.91 -31.29 -23.99
#